data_9a89e51f7fe3414829789116db6ea224
#
_entry.id   9a89e51f7fe3414829789116db6ea224
#
_cell.length_a   1.000
_cell.length_b   1.000
_cell.length_c   1.000
_cell.angle_alpha   90.00
_cell.angle_beta   90.00
_cell.angle_gamma   90.00
#
_symmetry.space_group_name_H-M   'P 1'
#
loop_
_entity.id
_entity.type
_entity.pdbx_description
1 polymer ?
#
loop_
_entity_poly.entity_id
_entity_poly.type
_entity_poly.pdbx_seq_one_letter_code
_entity_poly.pdbx_strand_id
1 'polypeptide(L)'
;MSTELAKVYEPQNIEQDIYNRWIEAGAFHAECDADYDGDTFGMVIPPPNVTAALHLGHALNNALQDVLIRWRRMQQYNTLWMPGTDHAGIATQTVVEKRLLAEEGKRRTEYDRDEFVARVQDWKDEYEARILNQLKTMGCSCDWDRTRFTMDEVCAKAVRETFFRLFADGLIYRGKRLVNWDPATQTVLADDEVEHEEIRGHFWYLQYPLVEPVTLPSGTDVLPVSDTHGRDAHATTITHITVATTRPETMLGDTAVAMNPKDPRAEALAGRKVRLPIVGREIPIIADDHVVAPDPDSDDEKARFSTGFLKVTPAHDPDDYQIGQRHDLPMINVMAPDGSIS
;
A
#
# COMPACT_ATOMS: atom_id res chain seq x y z
N MET A 1 -25.53 -59.64 -3.16
CA MET A 1 -24.42 -58.74 -2.91
C MET A 1 -24.10 -58.84 -1.44
N SER A 2 -22.87 -59.16 -1.05
CA SER A 2 -22.46 -59.26 0.34
C SER A 2 -22.66 -57.90 1.03
N THR A 3 -23.42 -57.88 2.13
CA THR A 3 -23.67 -56.70 2.98
C THR A 3 -22.57 -56.50 4.02
N GLU A 4 -21.46 -57.24 3.90
CA GLU A 4 -20.33 -57.09 4.82
C GLU A 4 -19.51 -55.85 4.46
N LEU A 5 -19.39 -54.94 5.41
CA LEU A 5 -18.50 -53.78 5.29
C LEU A 5 -17.04 -54.21 5.26
N ALA A 6 -16.21 -53.55 4.48
CA ALA A 6 -14.78 -53.77 4.46
C ALA A 6 -14.19 -53.48 5.88
N LYS A 7 -13.17 -54.27 6.30
CA LYS A 7 -12.55 -54.14 7.61
C LYS A 7 -11.76 -52.81 7.79
N VAL A 8 -11.35 -52.21 6.66
CA VAL A 8 -10.57 -50.97 6.65
C VAL A 8 -11.27 -50.00 5.73
N TYR A 9 -11.40 -48.76 6.16
CA TYR A 9 -11.91 -47.67 5.34
C TYR A 9 -10.82 -47.21 4.34
N GLU A 10 -11.11 -47.29 3.06
CA GLU A 10 -10.26 -46.87 1.97
C GLU A 10 -10.93 -45.70 1.26
N PRO A 11 -10.60 -44.44 1.63
CA PRO A 11 -11.29 -43.23 1.17
C PRO A 11 -11.28 -43.12 -0.36
N GLN A 12 -10.17 -43.44 -1.03
CA GLN A 12 -10.02 -43.33 -2.48
C GLN A 12 -11.00 -44.19 -3.29
N ASN A 13 -11.56 -45.22 -2.66
CA ASN A 13 -12.52 -46.13 -3.33
C ASN A 13 -13.99 -45.71 -3.14
N ILE A 14 -14.24 -44.72 -2.26
CA ILE A 14 -15.59 -44.39 -1.80
C ILE A 14 -15.93 -42.93 -1.99
N GLU A 15 -15.01 -42.03 -1.62
CA GLU A 15 -15.31 -40.60 -1.49
C GLU A 15 -15.67 -39.95 -2.82
N GLN A 16 -14.97 -40.24 -3.87
CA GLN A 16 -15.24 -39.65 -5.19
C GLN A 16 -16.65 -40.07 -5.72
N ASP A 17 -17.04 -41.32 -5.52
CA ASP A 17 -18.34 -41.82 -5.96
C ASP A 17 -19.49 -41.16 -5.17
N ILE A 18 -19.28 -40.96 -3.86
CA ILE A 18 -20.26 -40.28 -3.01
C ILE A 18 -20.37 -38.80 -3.45
N TYR A 19 -19.24 -38.15 -3.66
CA TYR A 19 -19.21 -36.75 -4.07
C TYR A 19 -19.88 -36.54 -5.43
N ASN A 20 -19.62 -37.41 -6.40
CA ASN A 20 -20.26 -37.36 -7.71
C ASN A 20 -21.79 -37.51 -7.60
N ARG A 21 -22.30 -38.40 -6.75
CA ARG A 21 -23.74 -38.53 -6.50
C ARG A 21 -24.37 -37.28 -5.96
N TRP A 22 -23.65 -36.55 -5.08
CA TRP A 22 -24.16 -35.28 -4.56
C TRP A 22 -24.23 -34.21 -5.66
N ILE A 23 -23.22 -34.15 -6.54
CA ILE A 23 -23.21 -33.24 -7.69
C ILE A 23 -24.37 -33.58 -8.64
N GLU A 24 -24.50 -34.87 -9.05
CA GLU A 24 -25.54 -35.32 -9.95
C GLU A 24 -26.97 -35.09 -9.40
N ALA A 25 -27.12 -35.17 -8.09
CA ALA A 25 -28.39 -34.88 -7.42
C ALA A 25 -28.67 -33.39 -7.23
N GLY A 26 -27.77 -32.49 -7.65
CA GLY A 26 -27.91 -31.05 -7.41
C GLY A 26 -27.89 -30.65 -5.94
N ALA A 27 -27.31 -31.50 -5.06
CA ALA A 27 -27.43 -31.33 -3.60
C ALA A 27 -26.81 -30.01 -3.06
N PHE A 28 -25.98 -29.35 -3.86
CA PHE A 28 -25.29 -28.11 -3.48
C PHE A 28 -25.85 -26.86 -4.17
N HIS A 29 -26.78 -27.06 -5.10
CA HIS A 29 -27.40 -25.98 -5.85
C HIS A 29 -28.34 -25.16 -4.95
N ALA A 30 -28.28 -23.83 -5.11
CA ALA A 30 -29.21 -22.90 -4.47
C ALA A 30 -30.20 -22.37 -5.51
N GLU A 31 -31.49 -22.41 -5.21
CA GLU A 31 -32.51 -21.87 -6.09
C GLU A 31 -32.38 -20.33 -6.19
N CYS A 32 -32.56 -19.83 -7.41
CA CYS A 32 -32.59 -18.39 -7.67
C CYS A 32 -34.02 -18.02 -8.09
N ASP A 33 -34.90 -17.99 -7.11
CA ASP A 33 -36.32 -17.65 -7.30
C ASP A 33 -36.62 -16.34 -6.56
N ALA A 34 -37.10 -15.33 -7.30
CA ALA A 34 -37.46 -14.04 -6.72
C ALA A 34 -38.71 -14.11 -5.83
N ASP A 35 -39.55 -15.12 -6.04
CA ASP A 35 -40.78 -15.34 -5.31
C ASP A 35 -40.63 -16.35 -4.14
N TYR A 36 -39.37 -16.80 -3.89
CA TYR A 36 -39.06 -17.68 -2.78
C TYR A 36 -39.30 -16.98 -1.44
N ASP A 37 -40.26 -17.48 -0.68
CA ASP A 37 -40.73 -16.92 0.60
C ASP A 37 -40.09 -17.60 1.84
N GLY A 38 -39.25 -18.60 1.64
CA GLY A 38 -38.54 -19.33 2.70
C GLY A 38 -37.25 -18.65 3.16
N ASP A 39 -36.70 -19.23 4.23
CA ASP A 39 -35.41 -18.75 4.77
C ASP A 39 -34.24 -18.97 3.80
N THR A 40 -33.38 -17.96 3.67
CA THR A 40 -32.17 -18.01 2.82
C THR A 40 -30.92 -17.87 3.66
N PHE A 41 -29.82 -18.51 3.21
CA PHE A 41 -28.50 -18.37 3.79
C PHE A 41 -27.44 -18.38 2.70
N GLY A 42 -26.75 -17.26 2.53
CA GLY A 42 -25.68 -17.10 1.53
C GLY A 42 -24.30 -16.90 2.17
N MET A 43 -23.30 -17.55 1.64
CA MET A 43 -21.89 -17.36 2.01
C MET A 43 -21.04 -17.37 0.75
N VAL A 44 -20.06 -16.49 0.69
CA VAL A 44 -19.01 -16.47 -0.34
C VAL A 44 -17.75 -17.06 0.29
N ILE A 45 -17.11 -18.00 -0.39
CA ILE A 45 -15.82 -18.51 0.04
C ILE A 45 -14.81 -17.32 0.01
N PRO A 46 -13.92 -17.15 1.02
CA PRO A 46 -12.74 -16.31 0.84
C PRO A 46 -11.93 -16.87 -0.34
N PRO A 47 -11.89 -16.19 -1.50
CA PRO A 47 -11.36 -16.79 -2.71
C PRO A 47 -9.86 -17.00 -2.58
N PRO A 48 -9.34 -18.25 -2.67
CA PRO A 48 -7.91 -18.48 -2.59
C PRO A 48 -7.16 -17.84 -3.77
N ASN A 49 -5.99 -17.29 -3.47
CA ASN A 49 -5.09 -16.74 -4.48
C ASN A 49 -4.55 -17.84 -5.40
N VAL A 50 -4.52 -17.58 -6.71
CA VAL A 50 -3.95 -18.55 -7.70
C VAL A 50 -2.41 -18.55 -7.69
N THR A 51 -1.79 -18.26 -6.55
CA THR A 51 -0.33 -18.23 -6.38
C THR A 51 0.26 -19.59 -6.05
N ALA A 52 -0.51 -20.45 -5.38
CA ALA A 52 -0.06 -21.78 -4.92
C ALA A 52 -1.24 -22.72 -4.66
N ALA A 53 -0.93 -23.99 -4.38
CA ALA A 53 -1.90 -24.98 -3.88
C ALA A 53 -2.40 -24.59 -2.48
N LEU A 54 -3.59 -25.09 -2.10
CA LEU A 54 -4.15 -24.90 -0.77
C LEU A 54 -3.27 -25.54 0.31
N HIS A 55 -3.24 -24.92 1.47
CA HIS A 55 -2.58 -25.40 2.68
C HIS A 55 -3.60 -25.69 3.81
N LEU A 56 -3.14 -26.24 4.95
CA LEU A 56 -4.02 -26.61 6.05
C LEU A 56 -4.89 -25.49 6.61
N GLY A 57 -4.42 -24.24 6.56
CA GLY A 57 -5.23 -23.07 6.96
C GLY A 57 -6.47 -22.90 6.09
N HIS A 58 -6.34 -23.09 4.77
CA HIS A 58 -7.48 -23.10 3.86
C HIS A 58 -8.42 -24.26 4.17
N ALA A 59 -7.88 -25.45 4.46
CA ALA A 59 -8.69 -26.61 4.80
C ALA A 59 -9.53 -26.38 6.05
N LEU A 60 -8.94 -25.84 7.11
CA LEU A 60 -9.64 -25.49 8.35
C LEU A 60 -10.74 -24.45 8.10
N ASN A 61 -10.41 -23.36 7.40
CA ASN A 61 -11.37 -22.30 7.09
C ASN A 61 -12.58 -22.84 6.30
N ASN A 62 -12.32 -23.63 5.26
CA ASN A 62 -13.38 -24.21 4.42
C ASN A 62 -14.21 -25.26 5.19
N ALA A 63 -13.59 -26.07 6.06
CA ALA A 63 -14.32 -27.01 6.88
C ALA A 63 -15.30 -26.31 7.83
N LEU A 64 -14.89 -25.21 8.47
CA LEU A 64 -15.77 -24.41 9.34
C LEU A 64 -16.97 -23.84 8.57
N GLN A 65 -16.72 -23.30 7.37
CA GLN A 65 -17.79 -22.78 6.51
C GLN A 65 -18.73 -23.89 6.06
N ASP A 66 -18.19 -25.02 5.63
CA ASP A 66 -19.00 -26.15 5.14
C ASP A 66 -19.92 -26.73 6.23
N VAL A 67 -19.46 -26.77 7.48
CA VAL A 67 -20.29 -27.17 8.63
C VAL A 67 -21.52 -26.24 8.74
N LEU A 68 -21.32 -24.91 8.66
CA LEU A 68 -22.43 -23.96 8.75
C LEU A 68 -23.39 -24.08 7.56
N ILE A 69 -22.85 -24.24 6.37
CA ILE A 69 -23.61 -24.41 5.13
C ILE A 69 -24.48 -25.68 5.18
N ARG A 70 -23.89 -26.83 5.57
CA ARG A 70 -24.60 -28.09 5.71
C ARG A 70 -25.65 -28.02 6.81
N TRP A 71 -25.35 -27.40 7.92
CA TRP A 71 -26.30 -27.20 9.00
C TRP A 71 -27.53 -26.42 8.54
N ARG A 72 -27.33 -25.31 7.81
CA ARG A 72 -28.45 -24.51 7.27
C ARG A 72 -29.29 -25.30 6.22
N ARG A 73 -28.64 -26.08 5.36
CA ARG A 73 -29.38 -26.98 4.45
C ARG A 73 -30.23 -28.00 5.19
N MET A 74 -29.70 -28.56 6.29
CA MET A 74 -30.49 -29.50 7.13
C MET A 74 -31.69 -28.82 7.78
N GLN A 75 -31.66 -27.51 8.00
CA GLN A 75 -32.76 -26.71 8.49
C GLN A 75 -33.73 -26.24 7.39
N GLN A 76 -33.52 -26.73 6.14
CA GLN A 76 -34.38 -26.39 4.98
C GLN A 76 -34.19 -24.95 4.46
N TYR A 77 -33.07 -24.27 4.80
CA TYR A 77 -32.79 -22.99 4.18
C TYR A 77 -32.38 -23.18 2.70
N ASN A 78 -32.80 -22.27 1.82
CA ASN A 78 -32.22 -22.15 0.50
C ASN A 78 -30.78 -21.59 0.67
N THR A 79 -29.80 -22.47 0.51
CA THR A 79 -28.44 -22.19 0.96
C THR A 79 -27.47 -22.13 -0.19
N LEU A 80 -26.82 -20.96 -0.38
CA LEU A 80 -25.77 -20.75 -1.33
C LEU A 80 -24.40 -20.70 -0.63
N TRP A 81 -23.48 -21.56 -1.01
CA TRP A 81 -22.04 -21.37 -0.77
C TRP A 81 -21.34 -21.17 -2.12
N MET A 82 -20.98 -19.91 -2.39
CA MET A 82 -20.42 -19.50 -3.68
C MET A 82 -18.92 -19.70 -3.70
N PRO A 83 -18.38 -20.55 -4.59
CA PRO A 83 -16.95 -20.77 -4.74
C PRO A 83 -16.32 -19.74 -5.67
N GLY A 84 -14.98 -19.59 -5.55
CA GLY A 84 -14.20 -18.74 -6.44
C GLY A 84 -12.72 -18.78 -6.15
N THR A 85 -11.95 -18.12 -7.01
CA THR A 85 -10.50 -17.94 -6.89
C THR A 85 -10.13 -16.47 -7.11
N ASP A 86 -9.03 -16.04 -6.51
CA ASP A 86 -8.55 -14.65 -6.63
C ASP A 86 -7.33 -14.56 -7.55
N HIS A 87 -7.32 -13.52 -8.40
CA HIS A 87 -6.19 -13.21 -9.28
C HIS A 87 -4.93 -12.76 -8.52
N ALA A 88 -5.07 -12.23 -7.30
CA ALA A 88 -3.98 -11.80 -6.41
C ALA A 88 -2.95 -10.83 -7.03
N GLY A 89 -3.20 -10.31 -8.23
CA GLY A 89 -2.42 -9.25 -8.89
C GLY A 89 -0.91 -9.46 -8.85
N ILE A 90 -0.21 -8.59 -8.12
CA ILE A 90 1.26 -8.55 -8.03
C ILE A 90 1.84 -9.88 -7.54
N ALA A 91 1.21 -10.55 -6.57
CA ALA A 91 1.71 -11.80 -6.02
C ALA A 91 1.74 -12.92 -7.09
N THR A 92 0.70 -13.04 -7.92
CA THR A 92 0.66 -13.99 -9.04
C THR A 92 1.71 -13.66 -10.09
N GLN A 93 1.86 -12.38 -10.47
CA GLN A 93 2.91 -11.94 -11.39
C GLN A 93 4.29 -12.30 -10.86
N THR A 94 4.57 -12.03 -9.60
CA THR A 94 5.88 -12.33 -8.96
C THR A 94 6.21 -13.82 -9.00
N VAL A 95 5.22 -14.69 -8.77
CA VAL A 95 5.42 -16.14 -8.86
C VAL A 95 5.74 -16.57 -10.28
N VAL A 96 4.99 -16.05 -11.27
CA VAL A 96 5.24 -16.33 -12.69
C VAL A 96 6.60 -15.79 -13.14
N GLU A 97 6.97 -14.57 -12.76
CA GLU A 97 8.28 -13.99 -13.05
C GLU A 97 9.43 -14.84 -12.51
N LYS A 98 9.32 -15.31 -11.25
CA LYS A 98 10.32 -16.21 -10.66
C LYS A 98 10.43 -17.53 -11.43
N ARG A 99 9.30 -18.09 -11.86
CA ARG A 99 9.28 -19.32 -12.67
C ARG A 99 9.95 -19.10 -14.02
N LEU A 100 9.58 -18.06 -14.75
CA LEU A 100 10.15 -17.74 -16.06
C LEU A 100 11.66 -17.45 -15.98
N LEU A 101 12.09 -16.75 -14.94
CA LEU A 101 13.51 -16.50 -14.69
C LEU A 101 14.28 -17.82 -14.44
N ALA A 102 13.67 -18.76 -13.70
CA ALA A 102 14.29 -20.06 -13.42
C ALA A 102 14.29 -21.00 -14.63
N GLU A 103 13.23 -21.03 -15.43
CA GLU A 103 13.05 -21.96 -16.55
C GLU A 103 13.65 -21.43 -17.86
N GLU A 104 13.52 -20.13 -18.15
CA GLU A 104 13.89 -19.50 -19.42
C GLU A 104 15.04 -18.49 -19.29
N GLY A 105 15.43 -18.10 -18.05
CA GLY A 105 16.48 -17.11 -17.81
C GLY A 105 16.08 -15.67 -18.16
N LYS A 106 14.79 -15.42 -18.41
CA LYS A 106 14.27 -14.12 -18.84
C LYS A 106 13.51 -13.39 -17.74
N ARG A 107 13.67 -12.08 -17.70
CA ARG A 107 12.89 -11.20 -16.83
C ARG A 107 11.61 -10.73 -17.52
N ARG A 108 10.61 -10.29 -16.77
CA ARG A 108 9.33 -9.74 -17.29
C ARG A 108 9.54 -8.69 -18.39
N THR A 109 10.51 -7.80 -18.23
CA THR A 109 10.81 -6.71 -19.16
C THR A 109 11.34 -7.16 -20.52
N GLU A 110 11.70 -8.43 -20.67
CA GLU A 110 12.21 -9.04 -21.91
C GLU A 110 11.13 -9.74 -22.71
N TYR A 111 9.88 -9.77 -22.20
CA TYR A 111 8.69 -10.27 -22.90
C TYR A 111 7.85 -9.10 -23.43
N ASP A 112 7.17 -9.33 -24.57
CA ASP A 112 6.05 -8.48 -24.91
C ASP A 112 4.94 -8.60 -23.86
N ARG A 113 4.16 -7.53 -23.67
CA ARG A 113 3.09 -7.48 -22.68
C ARG A 113 2.07 -8.61 -22.89
N ASP A 114 1.65 -8.83 -24.12
CA ASP A 114 0.61 -9.83 -24.43
C ASP A 114 1.15 -11.26 -24.24
N GLU A 115 2.43 -11.49 -24.57
CA GLU A 115 3.09 -12.77 -24.30
C GLU A 115 3.19 -13.03 -22.79
N PHE A 116 3.59 -12.04 -22.00
CA PHE A 116 3.66 -12.17 -20.56
C PHE A 116 2.27 -12.43 -19.94
N VAL A 117 1.24 -11.70 -20.37
CA VAL A 117 -0.15 -11.91 -19.93
C VAL A 117 -0.62 -13.33 -20.24
N ALA A 118 -0.29 -13.86 -21.42
CA ALA A 118 -0.63 -15.25 -21.76
C ALA A 118 0.02 -16.25 -20.79
N ARG A 119 1.29 -16.06 -20.41
CA ARG A 119 1.99 -16.92 -19.43
C ARG A 119 1.33 -16.86 -18.05
N VAL A 120 0.89 -15.66 -17.63
CA VAL A 120 0.15 -15.49 -16.36
C VAL A 120 -1.20 -16.19 -16.43
N GLN A 121 -1.88 -16.13 -17.59
CA GLN A 121 -3.16 -16.80 -17.80
C GLN A 121 -3.02 -18.32 -17.73
N ASP A 122 -2.00 -18.90 -18.39
CA ASP A 122 -1.71 -20.34 -18.34
C ASP A 122 -1.47 -20.81 -16.89
N TRP A 123 -0.69 -20.03 -16.12
CA TRP A 123 -0.48 -20.28 -14.71
C TRP A 123 -1.78 -20.25 -13.91
N LYS A 124 -2.59 -19.23 -14.12
CA LYS A 124 -3.89 -19.06 -13.47
C LYS A 124 -4.79 -20.26 -13.75
N ASP A 125 -4.90 -20.70 -15.00
CA ASP A 125 -5.76 -21.82 -15.39
C ASP A 125 -5.31 -23.14 -14.72
N GLU A 126 -4.00 -23.39 -14.65
CA GLU A 126 -3.42 -24.55 -13.95
C GLU A 126 -3.77 -24.54 -12.46
N TYR A 127 -3.51 -23.41 -11.78
CA TYR A 127 -3.67 -23.33 -10.33
C TYR A 127 -5.11 -23.20 -9.89
N GLU A 128 -5.95 -22.51 -10.64
CA GLU A 128 -7.40 -22.49 -10.42
C GLU A 128 -7.98 -23.91 -10.47
N ALA A 129 -7.70 -24.66 -11.52
CA ALA A 129 -8.15 -26.04 -11.64
C ALA A 129 -7.67 -26.90 -10.46
N ARG A 130 -6.42 -26.73 -10.04
CA ARG A 130 -5.83 -27.43 -8.88
C ARG A 130 -6.54 -27.08 -7.58
N ILE A 131 -6.77 -25.80 -7.31
CA ILE A 131 -7.46 -25.30 -6.12
C ILE A 131 -8.89 -25.83 -6.06
N LEU A 132 -9.65 -25.69 -7.13
CA LEU A 132 -11.03 -26.18 -7.20
C LEU A 132 -11.11 -27.70 -6.99
N ASN A 133 -10.15 -28.45 -7.55
CA ASN A 133 -10.09 -29.90 -7.34
C ASN A 133 -9.74 -30.26 -5.88
N GLN A 134 -8.84 -29.51 -5.22
CA GLN A 134 -8.54 -29.70 -3.79
C GLN A 134 -9.78 -29.45 -2.92
N LEU A 135 -10.55 -28.41 -3.19
CA LEU A 135 -11.80 -28.11 -2.49
C LEU A 135 -12.83 -29.24 -2.68
N LYS A 136 -12.97 -29.77 -3.89
CA LYS A 136 -13.84 -30.92 -4.18
C LYS A 136 -13.37 -32.18 -3.44
N THR A 137 -12.07 -32.45 -3.42
CA THR A 137 -11.48 -33.59 -2.70
C THR A 137 -11.71 -33.48 -1.18
N MET A 138 -11.73 -32.27 -0.63
CA MET A 138 -12.10 -32.01 0.76
C MET A 138 -13.59 -32.23 1.05
N GLY A 139 -14.40 -32.43 0.03
CA GLY A 139 -15.86 -32.59 0.16
C GLY A 139 -16.64 -31.28 0.33
N CYS A 140 -16.04 -30.13 0.00
CA CYS A 140 -16.72 -28.84 0.11
C CYS A 140 -18.02 -28.81 -0.68
N SER A 141 -19.11 -28.42 -0.04
CA SER A 141 -20.45 -28.42 -0.62
C SER A 141 -20.82 -27.10 -1.30
N CYS A 142 -19.91 -26.57 -2.12
CA CYS A 142 -20.13 -25.35 -2.89
C CYS A 142 -21.09 -25.57 -4.07
N ASP A 143 -21.79 -24.50 -4.45
CA ASP A 143 -22.52 -24.43 -5.72
C ASP A 143 -21.54 -24.18 -6.89
N TRP A 144 -21.01 -25.25 -7.47
CA TRP A 144 -19.93 -25.21 -8.45
C TRP A 144 -20.34 -24.54 -9.77
N ASP A 145 -21.62 -24.50 -10.10
CA ASP A 145 -22.13 -23.85 -11.30
C ASP A 145 -21.98 -22.33 -11.22
N ARG A 146 -21.81 -21.82 -10.01
CA ARG A 146 -21.59 -20.38 -9.72
C ARG A 146 -20.15 -20.03 -9.40
N THR A 147 -19.20 -20.89 -9.78
CA THR A 147 -17.77 -20.59 -9.61
C THR A 147 -17.40 -19.28 -10.28
N ARG A 148 -16.62 -18.43 -9.58
CA ARG A 148 -16.14 -17.15 -10.08
C ARG A 148 -14.63 -17.05 -9.97
N PHE A 149 -14.05 -16.34 -10.92
CA PHE A 149 -12.71 -15.80 -10.83
C PHE A 149 -12.82 -14.28 -10.72
N THR A 150 -12.06 -13.66 -9.84
CA THR A 150 -12.20 -12.22 -9.54
C THR A 150 -11.95 -11.29 -10.73
N MET A 151 -11.38 -11.79 -11.84
CA MET A 151 -11.22 -11.05 -13.09
C MET A 151 -12.06 -11.64 -14.26
N ASP A 152 -13.06 -12.49 -13.99
CA ASP A 152 -13.96 -12.93 -15.05
C ASP A 152 -14.82 -11.76 -15.59
N GLU A 153 -15.49 -11.98 -16.72
CA GLU A 153 -16.27 -10.92 -17.38
C GLU A 153 -17.38 -10.33 -16.48
N VAL A 154 -17.99 -11.17 -15.65
CA VAL A 154 -19.08 -10.73 -14.74
C VAL A 154 -18.52 -9.83 -13.65
N CYS A 155 -17.44 -10.26 -13.00
CA CYS A 155 -16.76 -9.47 -11.98
C CYS A 155 -16.16 -8.18 -12.58
N ALA A 156 -15.51 -8.26 -13.72
CA ALA A 156 -14.95 -7.09 -14.41
C ALA A 156 -16.02 -6.06 -14.81
N LYS A 157 -17.20 -6.52 -15.23
CA LYS A 157 -18.34 -5.64 -15.51
C LYS A 157 -18.85 -4.97 -14.23
N ALA A 158 -19.01 -5.74 -13.14
CA ALA A 158 -19.49 -5.23 -11.86
C ALA A 158 -18.52 -4.18 -11.28
N VAL A 159 -17.21 -4.44 -11.35
CA VAL A 159 -16.17 -3.50 -10.90
C VAL A 159 -16.25 -2.19 -11.69
N ARG A 160 -16.35 -2.25 -13.01
CA ARG A 160 -16.45 -1.03 -13.84
C ARG A 160 -17.71 -0.23 -13.57
N GLU A 161 -18.84 -0.90 -13.39
CA GLU A 161 -20.11 -0.23 -13.06
C GLU A 161 -20.04 0.43 -11.69
N THR A 162 -19.48 -0.26 -10.69
CA THR A 162 -19.29 0.30 -9.34
C THR A 162 -18.35 1.51 -9.36
N PHE A 163 -17.23 1.41 -10.07
CA PHE A 163 -16.29 2.53 -10.23
C PHE A 163 -16.97 3.75 -10.88
N PHE A 164 -17.76 3.52 -11.92
CA PHE A 164 -18.49 4.61 -12.61
C PHE A 164 -19.48 5.31 -11.69
N ARG A 165 -20.25 4.55 -10.90
CA ARG A 165 -21.19 5.13 -9.92
C ARG A 165 -20.48 5.93 -8.84
N LEU A 166 -19.42 5.39 -8.25
CA LEU A 166 -18.62 6.09 -7.25
C LEU A 166 -17.99 7.38 -7.80
N PHE A 167 -17.56 7.36 -9.07
CA PHE A 167 -17.04 8.56 -9.75
C PHE A 167 -18.16 9.59 -9.98
N ALA A 168 -19.36 9.16 -10.43
CA ALA A 168 -20.50 10.05 -10.63
C ALA A 168 -20.98 10.69 -9.31
N ASP A 169 -20.90 9.96 -8.20
CA ASP A 169 -21.23 10.43 -6.85
C ASP A 169 -20.13 11.33 -6.23
N GLY A 170 -19.00 11.54 -6.94
CA GLY A 170 -17.88 12.34 -6.46
C GLY A 170 -17.02 11.70 -5.37
N LEU A 171 -17.23 10.42 -5.08
CA LEU A 171 -16.46 9.68 -4.06
C LEU A 171 -15.08 9.24 -4.57
N ILE A 172 -14.90 9.14 -5.88
CA ILE A 172 -13.64 8.85 -6.54
C ILE A 172 -13.25 10.04 -7.41
N TYR A 173 -12.00 10.45 -7.32
CA TYR A 173 -11.45 11.52 -8.14
C TYR A 173 -10.01 11.20 -8.56
N ARG A 174 -9.54 11.82 -9.64
CA ARG A 174 -8.16 11.71 -10.06
C ARG A 174 -7.33 12.80 -9.39
N GLY A 175 -6.29 12.42 -8.65
CA GLY A 175 -5.40 13.35 -7.96
C GLY A 175 -4.00 12.77 -7.80
N LYS A 176 -3.04 13.64 -7.43
CA LYS A 176 -1.70 13.23 -7.03
C LYS A 176 -1.68 12.95 -5.54
N ARG A 177 -1.07 11.84 -5.14
CA ARG A 177 -0.85 11.43 -3.75
C ARG A 177 0.56 10.89 -3.61
N LEU A 178 1.12 11.00 -2.40
CA LEU A 178 2.30 10.25 -2.05
C LEU A 178 1.93 8.77 -1.91
N VAL A 179 2.80 7.91 -2.36
CA VAL A 179 2.68 6.45 -2.28
C VAL A 179 4.01 5.86 -1.87
N ASN A 180 3.98 4.70 -1.21
CA ASN A 180 5.18 3.90 -1.04
C ASN A 180 5.55 3.29 -2.39
N TRP A 181 6.80 3.41 -2.78
CA TRP A 181 7.29 2.98 -4.09
C TRP A 181 8.52 2.11 -3.94
N ASP A 182 8.49 0.91 -4.53
CA ASP A 182 9.67 0.05 -4.63
C ASP A 182 10.39 0.27 -5.97
N PRO A 183 11.61 0.84 -5.96
CA PRO A 183 12.37 1.06 -7.19
C PRO A 183 12.88 -0.22 -7.85
N ALA A 184 13.01 -1.34 -7.11
CA ALA A 184 13.49 -2.60 -7.66
C ALA A 184 12.44 -3.28 -8.53
N THR A 185 11.19 -3.31 -8.08
CA THR A 185 10.05 -3.86 -8.83
C THR A 185 9.29 -2.80 -9.62
N GLN A 186 9.59 -1.52 -9.41
CA GLN A 186 8.93 -0.36 -10.02
C GLN A 186 7.40 -0.40 -9.86
N THR A 187 6.97 -0.61 -8.64
CA THR A 187 5.54 -0.67 -8.29
C THR A 187 5.23 0.08 -7.00
N VAL A 188 3.96 0.43 -6.85
CA VAL A 188 3.41 0.96 -5.61
C VAL A 188 3.22 -0.17 -4.61
N LEU A 189 3.54 0.09 -3.34
CA LEU A 189 3.29 -0.81 -2.22
C LEU A 189 2.13 -0.27 -1.37
N ALA A 190 1.28 -1.16 -0.88
CA ALA A 190 0.29 -0.84 0.15
C ALA A 190 0.98 -0.67 1.52
N ASP A 191 0.34 0.06 2.43
CA ASP A 191 0.95 0.37 3.74
C ASP A 191 1.19 -0.89 4.59
N ASP A 192 0.38 -1.93 4.42
CA ASP A 192 0.52 -3.23 5.09
C ASP A 192 1.62 -4.12 4.50
N GLU A 193 2.20 -3.74 3.35
CA GLU A 193 3.35 -4.41 2.73
C GLU A 193 4.68 -3.77 3.14
N VAL A 194 4.66 -2.68 3.93
CA VAL A 194 5.84 -1.92 4.35
C VAL A 194 6.19 -2.24 5.79
N GLU A 195 7.39 -2.80 6.00
CA GLU A 195 7.96 -3.00 7.32
C GLU A 195 8.97 -1.90 7.63
N HIS A 196 8.80 -1.25 8.79
CA HIS A 196 9.71 -0.19 9.24
C HIS A 196 10.84 -0.76 10.07
N GLU A 197 12.09 -0.44 9.71
CA GLU A 197 13.28 -0.79 10.45
C GLU A 197 14.00 0.44 10.97
N GLU A 198 14.50 0.37 12.20
CA GLU A 198 15.37 1.41 12.74
C GLU A 198 16.80 1.22 12.21
N ILE A 199 17.28 2.22 11.46
CA ILE A 199 18.65 2.26 10.96
C ILE A 199 19.41 3.44 11.55
N ARG A 200 20.71 3.23 11.82
CA ARG A 200 21.60 4.34 12.20
C ARG A 200 21.82 5.25 11.02
N GLY A 201 21.40 6.51 11.15
CA GLY A 201 21.59 7.56 10.17
C GLY A 201 22.46 8.69 10.70
N HIS A 202 22.57 9.75 9.92
CA HIS A 202 23.25 10.99 10.28
C HIS A 202 22.36 12.18 10.02
N PHE A 203 22.49 13.22 10.83
CA PHE A 203 21.92 14.52 10.53
C PHE A 203 22.91 15.33 9.72
N TRP A 204 22.45 15.87 8.60
CA TRP A 204 23.20 16.78 7.73
C TRP A 204 22.68 18.19 7.94
N TYR A 205 23.58 19.12 8.25
CA TYR A 205 23.25 20.52 8.45
C TYR A 205 23.57 21.30 7.19
N LEU A 206 22.54 21.78 6.51
CA LEU A 206 22.64 22.48 5.25
C LEU A 206 22.36 23.97 5.43
N GLN A 207 23.24 24.83 4.92
CA GLN A 207 23.06 26.28 4.98
C GLN A 207 22.35 26.78 3.72
N TYR A 208 21.22 27.43 3.91
CA TYR A 208 20.45 28.07 2.86
C TYR A 208 20.64 29.57 2.93
N PRO A 209 21.39 30.18 1.98
CA PRO A 209 21.61 31.63 1.96
C PRO A 209 20.30 32.38 1.82
N LEU A 210 20.12 33.39 2.65
CA LEU A 210 19.02 34.36 2.49
C LEU A 210 19.25 35.17 1.21
N VAL A 211 18.16 35.43 0.45
CA VAL A 211 18.23 36.28 -0.74
C VAL A 211 18.66 37.71 -0.34
N GLU A 212 18.13 38.19 0.79
CA GLU A 212 18.52 39.45 1.43
C GLU A 212 18.91 39.17 2.87
N PRO A 213 20.05 39.70 3.38
CA PRO A 213 20.40 39.60 4.78
C PRO A 213 19.32 40.21 5.68
N VAL A 214 19.07 39.62 6.83
CA VAL A 214 18.06 40.07 7.77
C VAL A 214 18.70 40.42 9.11
N THR A 215 18.43 41.60 9.63
CA THR A 215 18.87 42.02 10.94
C THR A 215 17.77 41.66 11.97
N LEU A 216 18.14 40.80 12.92
CA LEU A 216 17.27 40.38 13.99
C LEU A 216 17.23 41.44 15.12
N PRO A 217 16.10 41.60 15.82
CA PRO A 217 15.99 42.47 16.98
C PRO A 217 17.03 42.11 18.07
N SER A 218 17.51 43.10 18.80
CA SER A 218 18.42 42.88 19.92
C SER A 218 17.77 41.99 20.98
N GLY A 219 18.49 40.97 21.45
CA GLY A 219 17.98 40.00 22.44
C GLY A 219 17.29 38.78 21.86
N THR A 220 17.28 38.62 20.54
CA THR A 220 16.87 37.35 19.88
C THR A 220 18.01 36.33 20.05
N ASP A 221 17.81 35.31 20.88
CA ASP A 221 18.78 34.22 21.04
C ASP A 221 18.85 33.42 19.75
N VAL A 222 19.97 33.55 19.05
CA VAL A 222 20.31 32.69 17.91
C VAL A 222 21.09 31.53 18.50
N LEU A 223 20.51 30.32 18.52
CA LEU A 223 21.25 29.13 18.91
C LEU A 223 22.43 28.96 17.97
N PRO A 224 23.67 28.91 18.49
CA PRO A 224 24.85 28.80 17.61
C PRO A 224 24.98 27.41 17.07
N VAL A 225 24.74 27.22 15.78
CA VAL A 225 25.39 26.14 15.04
C VAL A 225 26.70 26.72 14.49
N SER A 226 27.80 26.50 15.26
CA SER A 226 29.20 26.82 15.02
C SER A 226 29.66 28.30 15.09
N ASP A 227 30.65 28.46 15.95
CA ASP A 227 31.74 29.47 15.95
C ASP A 227 31.43 30.92 15.62
N THR A 228 30.92 31.70 16.62
CA THR A 228 31.46 33.02 16.91
C THR A 228 31.21 33.34 18.38
N HIS A 229 32.28 33.55 19.13
CA HIS A 229 32.31 34.13 20.47
C HIS A 229 31.86 35.59 20.38
N GLY A 230 30.83 35.97 21.10
CA GLY A 230 30.44 37.34 21.26
C GLY A 230 29.03 37.51 21.84
N ARG A 231 28.88 37.46 23.16
CA ARG A 231 27.71 38.01 23.88
C ARG A 231 27.82 39.51 23.90
N ASP A 232 27.42 40.19 22.83
CA ASP A 232 27.22 41.62 22.84
C ASP A 232 25.78 41.91 22.35
N ALA A 233 25.09 42.78 23.05
CA ALA A 233 23.70 43.18 22.87
C ALA A 233 23.47 44.00 21.58
N HIS A 234 24.11 43.62 20.49
CA HIS A 234 23.95 44.27 19.19
C HIS A 234 23.04 43.46 18.27
N ALA A 235 22.28 44.17 17.42
CA ALA A 235 21.45 43.57 16.41
C ALA A 235 22.30 42.62 15.54
N THR A 236 21.90 41.33 15.48
CA THR A 236 22.61 40.30 14.72
C THR A 236 22.08 40.22 13.30
N THR A 237 22.94 40.46 12.33
CA THR A 237 22.56 40.26 10.90
C THR A 237 22.88 38.83 10.48
N ILE A 238 21.85 38.10 10.06
CA ILE A 238 21.98 36.74 9.52
C ILE A 238 21.95 36.76 7.99
N THR A 239 22.78 35.95 7.39
CA THR A 239 22.93 35.83 5.92
C THR A 239 22.44 34.49 5.39
N HIS A 240 22.22 33.51 6.26
CA HIS A 240 21.74 32.19 5.94
C HIS A 240 20.94 31.60 7.09
N ILE A 241 20.14 30.59 6.79
CA ILE A 241 19.51 29.72 7.78
C ILE A 241 20.09 28.31 7.65
N THR A 242 20.06 27.54 8.73
CA THR A 242 20.52 26.15 8.74
C THR A 242 19.37 25.22 8.96
N VAL A 243 19.22 24.21 8.07
CA VAL A 243 18.26 23.11 8.22
C VAL A 243 18.99 21.82 8.57
N ALA A 244 18.39 20.99 9.39
CA ALA A 244 18.88 19.65 9.71
C ALA A 244 18.03 18.60 8.97
N THR A 245 18.66 17.65 8.32
CA THR A 245 17.96 16.60 7.57
C THR A 245 18.72 15.27 7.61
N THR A 246 17.98 14.17 7.61
CA THR A 246 18.54 12.81 7.41
C THR A 246 18.63 12.42 5.94
N ARG A 247 17.95 13.16 5.03
CA ARG A 247 17.87 12.89 3.59
C ARG A 247 18.30 14.11 2.77
N PRO A 248 19.62 14.42 2.70
CA PRO A 248 20.13 15.61 2.00
C PRO A 248 19.85 15.58 0.50
N GLU A 249 19.72 14.39 -0.12
CA GLU A 249 19.43 14.21 -1.54
C GLU A 249 18.10 14.82 -1.96
N THR A 250 17.09 14.83 -1.07
CA THR A 250 15.78 15.39 -1.39
C THR A 250 15.75 16.92 -1.43
N MET A 251 16.80 17.59 -0.94
CA MET A 251 16.94 19.06 -0.95
C MET A 251 16.68 19.68 -2.33
N LEU A 252 17.07 18.98 -3.39
CA LEU A 252 16.86 19.47 -4.76
C LEU A 252 15.39 19.72 -5.10
N GLY A 253 14.48 19.03 -4.40
CA GLY A 253 13.02 19.17 -4.53
C GLY A 253 12.36 20.12 -3.54
N ASP A 254 13.14 20.82 -2.69
CA ASP A 254 12.56 21.72 -1.70
C ASP A 254 11.80 22.88 -2.35
N THR A 255 10.65 23.20 -1.79
CA THR A 255 9.77 24.27 -2.27
C THR A 255 9.49 25.34 -1.23
N ALA A 256 9.85 25.09 0.03
CA ALA A 256 9.84 26.05 1.11
C ALA A 256 10.82 25.64 2.22
N VAL A 257 11.08 26.56 3.15
CA VAL A 257 11.58 26.25 4.48
C VAL A 257 10.53 26.68 5.48
N ALA A 258 10.11 25.77 6.36
CA ALA A 258 9.16 26.06 7.42
C ALA A 258 9.87 26.40 8.73
N MET A 259 9.25 27.26 9.53
CA MET A 259 9.68 27.58 10.89
C MET A 259 8.46 27.64 11.82
N ASN A 260 8.68 27.39 13.12
CA ASN A 260 7.61 27.49 14.09
C ASN A 260 7.16 28.95 14.23
N PRO A 261 5.87 29.28 14.15
CA PRO A 261 5.38 30.65 14.30
C PRO A 261 5.68 31.29 15.66
N LYS A 262 5.95 30.45 16.68
CA LYS A 262 6.35 30.92 18.03
C LYS A 262 7.85 31.14 18.16
N ASP A 263 8.63 30.86 17.14
CA ASP A 263 10.07 31.12 17.13
C ASP A 263 10.31 32.65 17.19
N PRO A 264 11.17 33.16 18.08
CA PRO A 264 11.43 34.58 18.17
C PRO A 264 11.91 35.27 16.89
N ARG A 265 12.44 34.45 15.93
CA ARG A 265 12.90 34.92 14.62
C ARG A 265 11.76 35.03 13.61
N ALA A 266 10.57 34.48 13.90
CA ALA A 266 9.50 34.33 12.93
C ALA A 266 9.01 35.68 12.38
N GLU A 267 8.89 36.71 13.21
CA GLU A 267 8.47 38.03 12.77
C GLU A 267 9.41 38.64 11.71
N ALA A 268 10.71 38.38 11.83
CA ALA A 268 11.71 38.94 10.92
C ALA A 268 11.89 38.08 9.64
N LEU A 269 11.65 36.77 9.71
CA LEU A 269 12.02 35.82 8.69
C LEU A 269 10.83 35.27 7.88
N ALA A 270 9.64 35.20 8.45
CA ALA A 270 8.47 34.69 7.72
C ALA A 270 8.18 35.56 6.49
N GLY A 271 7.96 34.92 5.36
CA GLY A 271 7.77 35.60 4.07
C GLY A 271 9.06 36.01 3.36
N ARG A 272 10.24 35.93 4.02
CA ARG A 272 11.53 36.09 3.33
C ARG A 272 11.82 34.88 2.46
N LYS A 273 12.85 35.02 1.61
CA LYS A 273 13.28 33.95 0.71
C LYS A 273 14.70 33.52 0.99
N VAL A 274 14.93 32.23 0.78
CA VAL A 274 16.26 31.62 0.73
C VAL A 274 16.55 31.12 -0.68
N ARG A 275 17.83 31.04 -0.98
CA ARG A 275 18.30 30.44 -2.24
C ARG A 275 18.73 29.01 -1.98
N LEU A 276 18.07 28.07 -2.65
CA LEU A 276 18.38 26.66 -2.54
C LEU A 276 19.80 26.38 -3.06
N PRO A 277 20.69 25.76 -2.26
CA PRO A 277 22.03 25.40 -2.70
C PRO A 277 22.00 24.54 -3.96
N ILE A 278 23.05 24.58 -4.77
CA ILE A 278 23.24 23.84 -6.02
C ILE A 278 22.27 24.29 -7.12
N VAL A 279 20.95 24.29 -6.85
CA VAL A 279 19.88 24.56 -7.83
C VAL A 279 19.70 26.06 -8.07
N GLY A 280 19.98 26.90 -7.06
CA GLY A 280 19.80 28.36 -7.14
C GLY A 280 18.37 28.86 -7.12
N ARG A 281 17.37 27.96 -6.98
CA ARG A 281 15.95 28.33 -6.86
C ARG A 281 15.67 29.11 -5.59
N GLU A 282 14.89 30.19 -5.71
CA GLU A 282 14.42 30.94 -4.55
C GLU A 282 13.13 30.32 -4.02
N ILE A 283 13.11 30.00 -2.71
CA ILE A 283 11.99 29.39 -2.01
C ILE A 283 11.64 30.23 -0.77
N PRO A 284 10.34 30.31 -0.40
CA PRO A 284 9.90 31.11 0.74
C PRO A 284 10.25 30.45 2.08
N ILE A 285 10.40 31.28 3.11
CA ILE A 285 10.32 30.87 4.52
C ILE A 285 8.85 31.04 4.95
N ILE A 286 8.22 29.96 5.41
CA ILE A 286 6.83 29.90 5.83
C ILE A 286 6.74 29.62 7.33
N ALA A 287 5.67 30.08 7.97
CA ALA A 287 5.38 29.74 9.37
C ALA A 287 4.40 28.56 9.42
N ASP A 288 4.77 27.47 10.11
CA ASP A 288 3.93 26.28 10.26
C ASP A 288 4.15 25.63 11.64
N ASP A 289 3.06 25.35 12.35
CA ASP A 289 3.07 24.78 13.71
C ASP A 289 3.65 23.35 13.77
N HIS A 290 3.80 22.67 12.62
CA HIS A 290 4.42 21.35 12.56
C HIS A 290 5.91 21.35 12.90
N VAL A 291 6.58 22.52 12.77
CA VAL A 291 8.01 22.61 13.05
C VAL A 291 8.27 22.58 14.56
N VAL A 292 9.06 21.59 14.97
CA VAL A 292 9.45 21.42 16.38
C VAL A 292 10.46 22.48 16.77
N ALA A 293 10.19 23.19 17.86
CA ALA A 293 11.13 24.17 18.39
C ALA A 293 12.40 23.47 18.90
N PRO A 294 13.58 24.10 18.76
CA PRO A 294 14.82 23.57 19.30
C PRO A 294 14.77 23.46 20.82
N ASP A 295 15.12 22.29 21.35
CA ASP A 295 15.29 22.03 22.79
C ASP A 295 16.42 21.02 22.98
N PRO A 296 17.66 21.47 23.25
CA PRO A 296 18.82 20.62 23.41
C PRO A 296 18.73 19.63 24.58
N ASP A 297 17.89 19.93 25.57
CA ASP A 297 17.70 19.13 26.79
C ASP A 297 16.50 18.17 26.68
N SER A 298 15.81 18.16 25.56
CA SER A 298 14.65 17.30 25.32
C SER A 298 15.03 15.82 25.14
N ASP A 299 14.17 14.94 25.64
CA ASP A 299 14.24 13.50 25.35
C ASP A 299 13.82 13.18 23.89
N ASP A 300 13.08 14.10 23.26
CA ASP A 300 12.71 13.99 21.85
C ASP A 300 13.89 14.36 20.95
N GLU A 301 14.37 13.37 20.16
CA GLU A 301 15.47 13.58 19.22
C GLU A 301 15.16 14.67 18.18
N LYS A 302 13.90 14.81 17.75
CA LYS A 302 13.51 15.85 16.81
C LYS A 302 13.73 17.24 17.40
N ALA A 303 13.37 17.45 18.66
CA ALA A 303 13.60 18.71 19.35
C ALA A 303 15.08 18.96 19.61
N ARG A 304 15.82 17.92 20.03
CA ARG A 304 17.26 18.02 20.37
C ARG A 304 18.15 18.39 19.17
N PHE A 305 17.81 17.88 17.97
CA PHE A 305 18.56 18.17 16.75
C PHE A 305 17.91 19.23 15.85
N SER A 306 16.78 19.80 16.28
CA SER A 306 16.11 20.87 15.54
C SER A 306 16.98 22.14 15.49
N THR A 307 16.98 22.78 14.34
CA THR A 307 17.54 24.13 14.16
C THR A 307 16.48 25.24 14.25
N GLY A 308 15.21 24.85 14.45
CA GLY A 308 14.05 25.72 14.32
C GLY A 308 13.57 25.91 12.88
N PHE A 309 14.28 25.30 11.92
CA PHE A 309 13.94 25.34 10.50
C PHE A 309 13.81 23.93 9.94
N LEU A 310 12.76 23.70 9.20
CA LEU A 310 12.48 22.44 8.48
C LEU A 310 12.48 22.70 6.97
N LYS A 311 13.30 21.96 6.22
CA LYS A 311 13.17 21.95 4.76
C LYS A 311 11.85 21.28 4.38
N VAL A 312 11.15 21.77 3.36
CA VAL A 312 9.86 21.24 2.93
C VAL A 312 9.95 20.71 1.51
N THR A 313 9.84 19.37 1.40
CA THR A 313 9.90 18.65 0.12
C THR A 313 8.60 17.87 -0.10
N PRO A 314 7.50 18.49 -0.53
CA PRO A 314 6.17 17.89 -0.56
C PRO A 314 6.06 16.63 -1.42
N ALA A 315 6.98 16.41 -2.36
CA ALA A 315 6.99 15.24 -3.23
C ALA A 315 7.65 13.99 -2.60
N HIS A 316 8.32 14.11 -1.44
CA HIS A 316 9.16 13.03 -0.90
C HIS A 316 9.00 12.76 0.59
N ASP A 317 8.08 13.45 1.26
CA ASP A 317 7.81 13.26 2.70
C ASP A 317 6.34 13.47 3.00
N PRO A 318 5.67 12.57 3.78
CA PRO A 318 4.25 12.70 4.10
C PRO A 318 3.89 13.93 4.93
N ASP A 319 4.76 14.33 5.87
CA ASP A 319 4.54 15.53 6.69
C ASP A 319 4.74 16.80 5.85
N ASP A 320 5.78 16.82 5.03
CA ASP A 320 6.04 17.91 4.08
C ASP A 320 4.94 18.04 3.04
N TYR A 321 4.32 16.92 2.62
CA TYR A 321 3.16 16.94 1.72
C TYR A 321 1.97 17.67 2.36
N GLN A 322 1.69 17.43 3.64
CA GLN A 322 0.62 18.11 4.36
C GLN A 322 0.92 19.62 4.53
N ILE A 323 2.18 19.98 4.84
CA ILE A 323 2.62 21.38 4.88
C ILE A 323 2.43 21.99 3.49
N GLY A 324 2.83 21.28 2.44
CA GLY A 324 2.67 21.71 1.06
C GLY A 324 1.21 21.99 0.68
N GLN A 325 0.28 21.16 1.12
CA GLN A 325 -1.15 21.36 0.90
C GLN A 325 -1.69 22.59 1.63
N ARG A 326 -1.27 22.80 2.90
CA ARG A 326 -1.71 23.98 3.70
C ARG A 326 -1.23 25.30 3.12
N HIS A 327 -0.05 25.30 2.51
CA HIS A 327 0.61 26.51 1.99
C HIS A 327 0.62 26.61 0.47
N ASP A 328 -0.13 25.73 -0.22
CA ASP A 328 -0.22 25.69 -1.69
C ASP A 328 1.17 25.63 -2.38
N LEU A 329 2.07 24.80 -1.83
CA LEU A 329 3.42 24.65 -2.36
C LEU A 329 3.45 23.70 -3.56
N PRO A 330 4.32 23.95 -4.56
CA PRO A 330 4.47 23.03 -5.68
C PRO A 330 5.14 21.72 -5.25
N MET A 331 4.76 20.63 -5.91
CA MET A 331 5.39 19.32 -5.75
C MET A 331 6.46 19.12 -6.83
N ILE A 332 7.72 19.04 -6.43
CA ILE A 332 8.85 18.80 -7.33
C ILE A 332 9.42 17.41 -7.02
N ASN A 333 9.12 16.45 -7.89
CA ASN A 333 9.71 15.12 -7.80
C ASN A 333 11.14 15.15 -8.37
N VAL A 334 12.10 14.67 -7.59
CA VAL A 334 13.53 14.58 -7.96
C VAL A 334 14.04 13.15 -8.00
N MET A 335 13.14 12.16 -7.89
CA MET A 335 13.48 10.75 -7.99
C MET A 335 12.86 10.12 -9.23
N ALA A 336 13.67 9.43 -10.00
CA ALA A 336 13.22 8.59 -11.10
C ALA A 336 12.60 7.27 -10.57
N PRO A 337 11.85 6.53 -11.41
CA PRO A 337 11.23 5.26 -10.99
C PRO A 337 12.21 4.20 -10.45
N ASP A 338 13.47 4.24 -10.86
CA ASP A 338 14.55 3.37 -10.37
C ASP A 338 15.23 3.87 -9.09
N GLY A 339 14.72 4.97 -8.49
CA GLY A 339 15.27 5.58 -7.28
C GLY A 339 16.48 6.48 -7.51
N SER A 340 16.96 6.65 -8.73
CA SER A 340 18.01 7.61 -9.03
C SER A 340 17.51 9.05 -8.94
N ILE A 341 18.43 9.99 -8.67
CA ILE A 341 18.12 11.43 -8.69
C ILE A 341 18.08 11.91 -10.14
N SER A 342 17.01 12.60 -10.53
CA SER A 342 16.77 13.08 -11.91
C SER A 342 16.55 14.60 -11.97
#